data_78c5f45301fe594183c92d15d4b848f8
#
_entry.id   78c5f45301fe594183c92d15d4b848f8
#
_cell.length_a   1.000
_cell.length_b   1.000
_cell.length_c   1.000
_cell.angle_alpha   90.00
_cell.angle_beta   90.00
_cell.angle_gamma   90.00
#
_symmetry.space_group_name_H-M   'P 1'
#
loop_
_entity.id
_entity.type
_entity.pdbx_description
1 polymer ?
#
loop_
_entity_poly.entity_id
_entity_poly.type
_entity_poly.pdbx_seq_one_letter_code
_entity_poly.pdbx_strand_id
1 'polypeptide(L)'
;MEQSDVKEGKIELSATIDGLLKVDVEKLRQVNALGEMMIATRHGNTPIKRGDKLAGTRIIPLIIEEEKMKRAKELCKNEPILSIKPYVHKKVGIVTTGNEVYYGRIKDTFGPVVMDKVKEFGAEILGQTIVNDNPDNITKAILDFIEKGADMVLCTGGMSVDPDDKTPKAIKDTGAEIISYGAPVLPGAMLLLSYYKKNDKLIPIIGQSQERF
;
A
#
# COMPACT_ATOMS: atom_id res chain seq x y z
N MET A 1 11.75 8.66 -13.62
CA MET A 1 11.00 8.28 -14.83
C MET A 1 11.86 8.63 -16.03
N GLU A 2 11.74 7.87 -17.09
CA GLU A 2 12.47 8.05 -18.36
C GLU A 2 11.45 8.32 -19.47
N GLN A 3 11.81 9.22 -20.38
CA GLN A 3 10.96 9.51 -21.55
C GLN A 3 11.53 8.83 -22.80
N SER A 4 10.64 8.36 -23.68
CA SER A 4 11.03 7.86 -24.98
C SER A 4 11.42 9.00 -25.93
N ASP A 5 12.06 8.64 -27.05
CA ASP A 5 12.13 9.53 -28.19
C ASP A 5 10.74 9.91 -28.69
N VAL A 6 10.66 11.08 -29.33
CA VAL A 6 9.40 11.53 -29.96
C VAL A 6 9.15 10.71 -31.21
N LYS A 7 8.03 9.99 -31.25
CA LYS A 7 7.55 9.28 -32.44
C LYS A 7 6.14 9.75 -32.75
N GLU A 8 5.92 10.28 -33.97
CA GLU A 8 4.61 10.77 -34.45
C GLU A 8 3.96 11.75 -33.45
N GLY A 9 4.75 12.65 -32.84
CA GLY A 9 4.29 13.60 -31.83
C GLY A 9 3.91 12.99 -30.49
N LYS A 10 4.24 11.72 -30.27
CA LYS A 10 3.96 10.98 -29.02
C LYS A 10 5.24 10.75 -28.21
N ILE A 11 5.14 10.91 -26.90
CA ILE A 11 6.17 10.58 -25.92
C ILE A 11 5.57 9.59 -24.93
N GLU A 12 6.31 8.55 -24.59
CA GLU A 12 5.96 7.59 -23.52
C GLU A 12 6.88 7.81 -22.32
N LEU A 13 6.32 7.65 -21.12
CA LEU A 13 7.05 7.71 -19.85
C LEU A 13 7.10 6.32 -19.25
N SER A 14 8.30 5.87 -18.88
CA SER A 14 8.54 4.57 -18.24
C SER A 14 9.17 4.74 -16.84
N ALA A 15 8.92 3.75 -15.98
CA ALA A 15 9.47 3.71 -14.63
C ALA A 15 10.97 3.37 -14.66
N THR A 16 11.78 4.11 -13.92
CA THR A 16 13.22 3.82 -13.74
C THR A 16 13.51 3.05 -12.45
N ILE A 17 12.53 2.95 -11.56
CA ILE A 17 12.61 2.23 -10.28
C ILE A 17 11.27 1.55 -9.98
N ASP A 18 11.31 0.55 -9.10
CA ASP A 18 10.12 -0.02 -8.49
C ASP A 18 9.53 0.95 -7.46
N GLY A 19 8.21 0.94 -7.28
CA GLY A 19 7.57 1.81 -6.30
C GLY A 19 6.06 1.95 -6.48
N LEU A 20 5.51 2.95 -5.82
CA LEU A 20 4.10 3.32 -5.92
C LEU A 20 3.96 4.52 -6.87
N LEU A 21 3.18 4.34 -7.94
CA LEU A 21 2.85 5.44 -8.84
C LEU A 21 1.85 6.38 -8.14
N LYS A 22 2.19 7.67 -8.11
CA LYS A 22 1.28 8.74 -7.68
C LYS A 22 0.92 9.60 -8.88
N VAL A 23 -0.36 9.92 -9.01
CA VAL A 23 -0.90 10.79 -10.06
C VAL A 23 -1.67 11.92 -9.41
N ASP A 24 -1.31 13.16 -9.71
CA ASP A 24 -2.12 14.33 -9.39
C ASP A 24 -3.27 14.42 -10.41
N VAL A 25 -4.39 13.83 -10.04
CA VAL A 25 -5.56 13.70 -10.92
C VAL A 25 -6.12 15.07 -11.31
N GLU A 26 -6.09 16.03 -10.39
CA GLU A 26 -6.63 17.37 -10.65
C GLU A 26 -5.75 18.15 -11.64
N LYS A 27 -4.43 18.12 -11.48
CA LYS A 27 -3.51 18.71 -12.48
C LYS A 27 -3.62 18.01 -13.83
N LEU A 28 -3.70 16.68 -13.83
CA LEU A 28 -3.89 15.91 -15.06
C LEU A 28 -5.16 16.36 -15.78
N ARG A 29 -6.27 16.51 -15.06
CA ARG A 29 -7.54 17.02 -15.58
C ARG A 29 -7.40 18.43 -16.13
N GLN A 30 -6.74 19.33 -15.41
CA GLN A 30 -6.54 20.73 -15.84
C GLN A 30 -5.71 20.83 -17.12
N VAL A 31 -4.62 20.06 -17.25
CA VAL A 31 -3.80 20.04 -18.46
C VAL A 31 -4.59 19.47 -19.64
N ASN A 32 -5.29 18.35 -19.46
CA ASN A 32 -6.09 17.75 -20.52
C ASN A 32 -7.28 18.65 -20.94
N ALA A 33 -7.81 19.47 -20.03
CA ALA A 33 -8.88 20.43 -20.30
C ALA A 33 -8.44 21.62 -21.16
N LEU A 34 -7.13 21.87 -21.32
CA LEU A 34 -6.65 22.91 -22.27
C LEU A 34 -6.98 22.57 -23.73
N GLY A 35 -7.26 21.29 -24.03
CA GLY A 35 -7.55 20.81 -25.37
C GLY A 35 -6.30 20.72 -26.26
N GLU A 36 -6.43 20.00 -27.39
CA GLU A 36 -5.38 19.79 -28.39
C GLU A 36 -4.12 19.08 -27.89
N MET A 37 -4.04 18.76 -26.61
CA MET A 37 -3.04 17.89 -26.00
C MET A 37 -3.70 16.86 -25.10
N MET A 38 -3.04 15.74 -24.90
CA MET A 38 -3.53 14.70 -24.00
C MET A 38 -2.37 14.05 -23.25
N ILE A 39 -2.63 13.73 -22.00
CA ILE A 39 -1.80 12.86 -21.15
C ILE A 39 -2.70 11.73 -20.68
N ALA A 40 -2.37 10.49 -21.06
CA ALA A 40 -3.02 9.28 -20.55
C ALA A 40 -2.06 8.58 -19.59
N THR A 41 -2.55 8.13 -18.44
CA THR A 41 -1.72 7.52 -17.39
C THR A 41 -2.27 6.17 -16.95
N ARG A 42 -1.42 5.34 -16.34
CA ARG A 42 -1.91 4.26 -15.47
C ARG A 42 -2.64 4.87 -14.27
N HIS A 43 -3.47 4.06 -13.63
CA HIS A 43 -4.16 4.49 -12.40
C HIS A 43 -3.15 4.83 -11.28
N GLY A 44 -3.38 5.94 -10.59
CA GLY A 44 -2.59 6.31 -9.42
C GLY A 44 -2.78 5.33 -8.24
N ASN A 45 -1.85 5.37 -7.29
CA ASN A 45 -1.81 4.46 -6.14
C ASN A 45 -1.67 2.97 -6.51
N THR A 46 -1.04 2.67 -7.64
CA THR A 46 -0.75 1.30 -8.06
C THR A 46 0.73 0.98 -7.95
N PRO A 47 1.09 -0.27 -7.59
CA PRO A 47 2.47 -0.72 -7.62
C PRO A 47 2.97 -0.78 -9.07
N ILE A 48 4.21 -0.37 -9.26
CA ILE A 48 4.88 -0.41 -10.55
C ILE A 48 6.27 -1.00 -10.42
N LYS A 49 6.76 -1.59 -11.50
CA LYS A 49 8.12 -2.12 -11.63
C LYS A 49 8.93 -1.28 -12.60
N ARG A 50 10.24 -1.31 -12.45
CA ARG A 50 11.16 -0.71 -13.42
C ARG A 50 10.88 -1.22 -14.82
N GLY A 51 10.78 -0.29 -15.78
CA GLY A 51 10.43 -0.58 -17.17
C GLY A 51 8.93 -0.50 -17.48
N ASP A 52 8.06 -0.45 -16.47
CA ASP A 52 6.63 -0.30 -16.69
C ASP A 52 6.32 1.03 -17.39
N LYS A 53 5.45 0.98 -18.40
CA LYS A 53 4.89 2.19 -19.03
C LYS A 53 3.91 2.83 -18.09
N LEU A 54 4.11 4.12 -17.80
CA LEU A 54 3.34 4.89 -16.81
C LEU A 54 2.34 5.82 -17.45
N ALA A 55 2.76 6.48 -18.53
CA ALA A 55 1.97 7.46 -19.25
C ALA A 55 2.39 7.58 -20.71
N GLY A 56 1.47 8.08 -21.51
CA GLY A 56 1.75 8.56 -22.86
C GLY A 56 1.16 9.95 -23.03
N THR A 57 1.89 10.81 -23.70
CA THR A 57 1.43 12.17 -24.04
C THR A 57 1.62 12.47 -25.52
N ARG A 58 0.72 13.25 -26.08
CA ARG A 58 0.84 13.75 -27.45
C ARG A 58 0.10 15.06 -27.62
N ILE A 59 0.52 15.82 -28.64
CA ILE A 59 -0.25 16.91 -29.23
C ILE A 59 -1.15 16.28 -30.31
N ILE A 60 -2.45 16.62 -30.31
CA ILE A 60 -3.43 16.04 -31.24
C ILE A 60 -3.30 16.66 -32.65
N PRO A 61 -3.26 18.01 -32.81
CA PRO A 61 -2.98 18.64 -34.09
C PRO A 61 -1.50 18.61 -34.48
N LEU A 62 -1.15 18.94 -35.68
CA LEU A 62 0.24 19.07 -36.12
C LEU A 62 0.94 20.30 -35.51
N ILE A 63 0.18 21.33 -35.17
CA ILE A 63 0.66 22.60 -34.61
C ILE A 63 -0.26 22.95 -33.45
N ILE A 64 0.35 23.38 -32.33
CA ILE A 64 -0.35 23.88 -31.13
C ILE A 64 0.12 25.29 -30.82
N GLU A 65 -0.78 26.11 -30.28
CA GLU A 65 -0.45 27.47 -29.85
C GLU A 65 0.54 27.46 -28.70
N GLU A 66 1.56 28.35 -28.80
CA GLU A 66 2.60 28.48 -27.76
C GLU A 66 2.00 28.82 -26.40
N GLU A 67 0.94 29.61 -26.37
CA GLU A 67 0.26 30.02 -25.14
C GLU A 67 -0.34 28.84 -24.37
N LYS A 68 -0.92 27.86 -25.07
CA LYS A 68 -1.41 26.60 -24.43
C LYS A 68 -0.26 25.82 -23.82
N MET A 69 0.89 25.73 -24.50
CA MET A 69 2.06 25.07 -23.96
C MET A 69 2.63 25.79 -22.72
N LYS A 70 2.64 27.12 -22.71
CA LYS A 70 3.02 27.92 -21.54
C LYS A 70 2.10 27.64 -20.37
N ARG A 71 0.78 27.64 -20.57
CA ARG A 71 -0.20 27.33 -19.54
C ARG A 71 -0.02 25.91 -18.98
N ALA A 72 0.18 24.92 -19.82
CA ALA A 72 0.43 23.54 -19.36
C ALA A 72 1.69 23.46 -18.49
N LYS A 73 2.78 24.14 -18.89
CA LYS A 73 4.03 24.23 -18.11
C LYS A 73 3.83 24.94 -16.77
N GLU A 74 3.07 26.02 -16.73
CA GLU A 74 2.75 26.75 -15.50
C GLU A 74 1.97 25.89 -14.50
N LEU A 75 0.96 25.13 -14.95
CA LEU A 75 0.21 24.21 -14.11
C LEU A 75 1.10 23.13 -13.45
N CYS A 76 2.20 22.77 -14.10
CA CYS A 76 3.13 21.74 -13.63
C CYS A 76 4.37 22.29 -12.91
N LYS A 77 4.53 23.62 -12.80
CA LYS A 77 5.78 24.27 -12.38
C LYS A 77 6.27 23.86 -10.98
N ASN A 78 5.36 23.72 -10.02
CA ASN A 78 5.72 23.50 -8.61
C ASN A 78 5.79 22.02 -8.23
N GLU A 79 4.93 21.20 -8.83
CA GLU A 79 4.83 19.77 -8.54
C GLU A 79 4.49 18.99 -9.81
N PRO A 80 5.11 17.83 -10.04
CA PRO A 80 4.85 17.02 -11.22
C PRO A 80 3.46 16.35 -11.15
N ILE A 81 2.84 16.12 -12.31
CA ILE A 81 1.60 15.32 -12.42
C ILE A 81 1.82 13.88 -11.97
N LEU A 82 2.99 13.32 -12.30
CA LEU A 82 3.36 11.94 -11.98
C LEU A 82 4.59 11.92 -11.07
N SER A 83 4.55 11.09 -10.05
CA SER A 83 5.72 10.79 -9.23
C SER A 83 5.75 9.31 -8.85
N ILE A 84 6.96 8.77 -8.65
CA ILE A 84 7.15 7.42 -8.12
C ILE A 84 7.65 7.56 -6.68
N LYS A 85 6.91 6.97 -5.75
CA LYS A 85 7.38 6.82 -4.37
C LYS A 85 8.09 5.48 -4.26
N PRO A 86 9.41 5.44 -4.04
CA PRO A 86 10.14 4.19 -3.88
C PRO A 86 9.63 3.43 -2.65
N TYR A 87 9.70 2.10 -2.69
CA TYR A 87 9.42 1.30 -1.51
C TYR A 87 10.48 1.56 -0.44
N VAL A 88 10.03 1.63 0.80
CA VAL A 88 10.90 1.82 1.97
C VAL A 88 11.06 0.46 2.63
N HIS A 89 12.31 0.05 2.85
CA HIS A 89 12.61 -1.17 3.59
C HIS A 89 11.96 -1.13 4.98
N LYS A 90 11.19 -2.16 5.31
CA LYS A 90 10.48 -2.29 6.58
C LYS A 90 10.80 -3.62 7.24
N LYS A 91 10.91 -3.63 8.56
CA LYS A 91 10.96 -4.82 9.39
C LYS A 91 9.56 -5.17 9.83
N VAL A 92 9.10 -6.37 9.48
CA VAL A 92 7.69 -6.78 9.67
C VAL A 92 7.62 -7.97 10.62
N GLY A 93 6.83 -7.82 11.69
CA GLY A 93 6.40 -8.92 12.55
C GLY A 93 5.04 -9.46 12.09
N ILE A 94 4.82 -10.76 12.18
CA ILE A 94 3.56 -11.41 11.84
C ILE A 94 3.00 -12.12 13.07
N VAL A 95 1.77 -11.78 13.45
CA VAL A 95 1.01 -12.43 14.51
C VAL A 95 -0.17 -13.16 13.88
N THR A 96 -0.15 -14.49 13.97
CA THR A 96 -1.25 -15.34 13.50
C THR A 96 -2.07 -15.79 14.69
N THR A 97 -3.38 -15.49 14.67
CA THR A 97 -4.30 -15.87 15.74
C THR A 97 -5.20 -17.01 15.29
N GLY A 98 -5.64 -17.79 16.22
CA GLY A 98 -6.61 -18.87 16.01
C GLY A 98 -6.28 -20.11 16.84
N ASN A 99 -7.23 -20.56 17.64
CA ASN A 99 -7.10 -21.76 18.48
C ASN A 99 -6.77 -23.01 17.68
N GLU A 100 -7.35 -23.12 16.47
CA GLU A 100 -7.16 -24.32 15.65
C GLU A 100 -5.71 -24.44 15.14
N VAL A 101 -5.13 -23.32 14.73
CA VAL A 101 -3.72 -23.25 14.29
C VAL A 101 -2.79 -23.40 15.49
N TYR A 102 -3.08 -22.69 16.59
CA TYR A 102 -2.26 -22.69 17.80
C TYR A 102 -2.13 -24.09 18.43
N TYR A 103 -3.24 -24.85 18.50
CA TYR A 103 -3.25 -26.22 19.03
C TYR A 103 -2.87 -27.28 17.99
N GLY A 104 -2.47 -26.88 16.79
CA GLY A 104 -2.03 -27.79 15.74
C GLY A 104 -3.13 -28.65 15.10
N ARG A 105 -4.40 -28.28 15.26
CA ARG A 105 -5.54 -28.97 14.64
C ARG A 105 -5.58 -28.76 13.14
N ILE A 106 -5.17 -27.57 12.68
CA ILE A 106 -4.97 -27.23 11.28
C ILE A 106 -3.60 -26.64 11.08
N LYS A 107 -3.04 -26.83 9.88
CA LYS A 107 -1.75 -26.21 9.51
C LYS A 107 -2.00 -24.74 9.12
N ASP A 108 -1.13 -23.84 9.58
CA ASP A 108 -1.11 -22.46 9.09
C ASP A 108 -0.70 -22.45 7.61
N THR A 109 -1.65 -22.12 6.74
CA THR A 109 -1.43 -21.97 5.30
C THR A 109 -1.38 -20.50 4.89
N PHE A 110 -1.82 -19.59 5.76
CA PHE A 110 -1.93 -18.17 5.46
C PHE A 110 -0.66 -17.39 5.78
N GLY A 111 0.01 -17.72 6.88
CA GLY A 111 1.27 -17.08 7.28
C GLY A 111 2.34 -17.09 6.18
N PRO A 112 2.64 -18.23 5.54
CA PRO A 112 3.56 -18.27 4.40
C PRO A 112 3.17 -17.34 3.25
N VAL A 113 1.88 -17.29 2.89
CA VAL A 113 1.39 -16.40 1.83
C VAL A 113 1.61 -14.93 2.18
N VAL A 114 1.32 -14.53 3.42
CA VAL A 114 1.57 -13.17 3.89
C VAL A 114 3.05 -12.84 3.86
N MET A 115 3.92 -13.76 4.30
CA MET A 115 5.37 -13.57 4.27
C MET A 115 5.87 -13.33 2.84
N ASP A 116 5.42 -14.12 1.88
CA ASP A 116 5.85 -14.00 0.50
C ASP A 116 5.35 -12.68 -0.11
N LYS A 117 4.10 -12.29 0.16
CA LYS A 117 3.56 -10.99 -0.25
C LYS A 117 4.36 -9.81 0.29
N VAL A 118 4.77 -9.85 1.54
CA VAL A 118 5.53 -8.78 2.18
C VAL A 118 6.96 -8.70 1.60
N LYS A 119 7.57 -9.86 1.31
CA LYS A 119 8.89 -9.93 0.66
C LYS A 119 8.89 -9.34 -0.75
N GLU A 120 7.79 -9.47 -1.52
CA GLU A 120 7.68 -8.86 -2.85
C GLU A 120 7.95 -7.35 -2.84
N PHE A 121 7.71 -6.68 -1.70
CA PHE A 121 7.96 -5.24 -1.50
C PHE A 121 9.31 -4.93 -0.83
N GLY A 122 10.20 -5.92 -0.73
CA GLY A 122 11.54 -5.75 -0.16
C GLY A 122 11.58 -5.62 1.35
N ALA A 123 10.53 -6.05 2.08
CA ALA A 123 10.52 -6.01 3.52
C ALA A 123 11.25 -7.21 4.16
N GLU A 124 11.85 -6.97 5.31
CA GLU A 124 12.48 -7.99 6.17
C GLU A 124 11.44 -8.58 7.11
N ILE A 125 11.32 -9.90 7.15
CA ILE A 125 10.45 -10.59 8.11
C ILE A 125 11.23 -10.87 9.39
N LEU A 126 10.83 -10.24 10.50
CA LEU A 126 11.43 -10.50 11.82
C LEU A 126 11.03 -11.85 12.40
N GLY A 127 9.90 -12.37 11.95
CA GLY A 127 9.38 -13.66 12.36
C GLY A 127 7.86 -13.72 12.35
N GLN A 128 7.35 -14.91 12.70
CA GLN A 128 5.92 -15.15 12.92
C GLN A 128 5.73 -15.71 14.33
N THR A 129 4.71 -15.23 15.02
CA THR A 129 4.24 -15.81 16.28
C THR A 129 2.81 -16.25 16.13
N ILE A 130 2.55 -17.55 16.38
CA ILE A 130 1.20 -18.11 16.41
C ILE A 130 0.70 -18.08 17.84
N VAL A 131 -0.48 -17.50 18.08
CA VAL A 131 -1.10 -17.37 19.39
C VAL A 131 -2.54 -17.88 19.38
N ASN A 132 -3.05 -18.28 20.53
CA ASN A 132 -4.46 -18.60 20.69
C ASN A 132 -5.30 -17.31 20.68
N ASP A 133 -6.64 -17.44 20.69
CA ASP A 133 -7.58 -16.31 20.63
C ASP A 133 -7.73 -15.57 21.98
N ASN A 134 -6.73 -15.67 22.88
CA ASN A 134 -6.69 -14.87 24.08
C ASN A 134 -6.17 -13.46 23.76
N PRO A 135 -6.95 -12.37 24.02
CA PRO A 135 -6.54 -11.00 23.72
C PRO A 135 -5.20 -10.59 24.34
N ASP A 136 -4.92 -11.01 25.56
CA ASP A 136 -3.67 -10.65 26.23
C ASP A 136 -2.45 -11.26 25.54
N ASN A 137 -2.58 -12.50 25.04
CA ASN A 137 -1.51 -13.17 24.29
C ASN A 137 -1.28 -12.50 22.94
N ILE A 138 -2.36 -12.08 22.27
CA ILE A 138 -2.27 -11.36 20.99
C ILE A 138 -1.61 -10.00 21.22
N THR A 139 -2.09 -9.23 22.19
CA THR A 139 -1.54 -7.92 22.56
C THR A 139 -0.05 -8.03 22.88
N LYS A 140 0.34 -9.01 23.70
CA LYS A 140 1.74 -9.26 24.05
C LYS A 140 2.58 -9.58 22.81
N ALA A 141 2.12 -10.46 21.93
CA ALA A 141 2.87 -10.83 20.71
C ALA A 141 3.10 -9.63 19.79
N ILE A 142 2.12 -8.72 19.67
CA ILE A 142 2.25 -7.49 18.90
C ILE A 142 3.33 -6.59 19.52
N LEU A 143 3.24 -6.35 20.84
CA LEU A 143 4.19 -5.50 21.56
C LEU A 143 5.61 -6.09 21.54
N ASP A 144 5.76 -7.40 21.64
CA ASP A 144 7.06 -8.09 21.54
C ASP A 144 7.74 -7.84 20.19
N PHE A 145 6.99 -7.82 19.07
CA PHE A 145 7.55 -7.45 17.76
C PHE A 145 7.95 -5.96 17.71
N ILE A 146 7.14 -5.08 18.27
CA ILE A 146 7.46 -3.65 18.35
C ILE A 146 8.74 -3.42 19.16
N GLU A 147 8.92 -4.15 20.29
CA GLU A 147 10.14 -4.08 21.09
C GLU A 147 11.36 -4.65 20.36
N LYS A 148 11.19 -5.69 19.54
CA LYS A 148 12.22 -6.23 18.64
C LYS A 148 12.57 -5.30 17.47
N GLY A 149 11.93 -4.14 17.36
CA GLY A 149 12.22 -3.14 16.35
C GLY A 149 11.43 -3.30 15.04
N ALA A 150 10.25 -3.92 15.09
CA ALA A 150 9.36 -3.95 13.95
C ALA A 150 8.96 -2.53 13.53
N ASP A 151 8.94 -2.31 12.21
CA ASP A 151 8.43 -1.10 11.58
C ASP A 151 6.94 -1.23 11.22
N MET A 152 6.42 -2.45 11.24
CA MET A 152 5.04 -2.80 10.97
C MET A 152 4.73 -4.16 11.60
N VAL A 153 3.50 -4.35 12.09
CA VAL A 153 3.01 -5.65 12.55
C VAL A 153 1.76 -6.01 11.76
N LEU A 154 1.73 -7.24 11.23
CA LEU A 154 0.57 -7.80 10.54
C LEU A 154 -0.08 -8.84 11.44
N CYS A 155 -1.38 -8.67 11.70
CA CYS A 155 -2.18 -9.61 12.48
C CYS A 155 -3.13 -10.34 11.53
N THR A 156 -3.16 -11.68 11.60
CA THR A 156 -4.01 -12.52 10.75
C THR A 156 -4.85 -13.45 11.61
N GLY A 157 -6.13 -13.61 11.27
CA GLY A 157 -7.09 -14.40 12.03
C GLY A 157 -7.85 -13.60 13.08
N GLY A 158 -8.99 -14.12 13.52
CA GLY A 158 -9.87 -13.48 14.50
C GLY A 158 -10.30 -12.07 14.13
N MET A 159 -10.56 -11.83 12.82
CA MET A 159 -10.82 -10.52 12.24
C MET A 159 -12.17 -10.44 11.52
N SER A 160 -13.03 -11.44 11.66
CA SER A 160 -14.36 -11.41 11.04
C SER A 160 -15.34 -10.57 11.90
N VAL A 161 -16.61 -10.57 11.54
CA VAL A 161 -17.66 -9.86 12.28
C VAL A 161 -18.20 -10.64 13.48
N ASP A 162 -17.64 -11.80 13.78
CA ASP A 162 -18.12 -12.62 14.88
C ASP A 162 -17.80 -11.97 16.25
N PRO A 163 -18.74 -12.03 17.20
CA PRO A 163 -18.52 -11.50 18.56
C PRO A 163 -17.33 -12.12 19.29
N ASP A 164 -16.93 -13.32 18.85
CA ASP A 164 -15.80 -14.07 19.43
C ASP A 164 -14.44 -13.65 18.87
N ASP A 165 -14.42 -12.82 17.82
CA ASP A 165 -13.18 -12.29 17.26
C ASP A 165 -12.51 -11.29 18.20
N LYS A 166 -11.33 -11.65 18.68
CA LYS A 166 -10.62 -10.92 19.73
C LYS A 166 -9.47 -10.04 19.19
N THR A 167 -9.07 -10.24 17.94
CA THR A 167 -7.91 -9.53 17.36
C THR A 167 -8.10 -8.02 17.30
N PRO A 168 -9.26 -7.44 16.88
CA PRO A 168 -9.46 -6.00 16.90
C PRO A 168 -9.35 -5.40 18.29
N LYS A 169 -9.90 -6.08 19.31
CA LYS A 169 -9.80 -5.67 20.71
C LYS A 169 -8.34 -5.71 21.17
N ALA A 170 -7.61 -6.79 20.88
CA ALA A 170 -6.22 -6.96 21.27
C ALA A 170 -5.32 -5.87 20.63
N ILE A 171 -5.57 -5.49 19.38
CA ILE A 171 -4.88 -4.38 18.70
C ILE A 171 -5.16 -3.07 19.45
N LYS A 172 -6.39 -2.80 19.81
CA LYS A 172 -6.76 -1.61 20.60
C LYS A 172 -6.08 -1.61 21.98
N ASP A 173 -6.01 -2.77 22.64
CA ASP A 173 -5.42 -2.93 23.96
C ASP A 173 -3.89 -2.73 23.97
N THR A 174 -3.22 -2.73 22.79
CA THR A 174 -1.82 -2.28 22.68
C THR A 174 -1.65 -0.78 22.96
N GLY A 175 -2.72 0.00 22.92
CA GLY A 175 -2.69 1.46 22.94
C GLY A 175 -2.60 2.08 21.53
N ALA A 176 -2.72 1.28 20.48
CA ALA A 176 -2.75 1.80 19.09
C ALA A 176 -4.06 2.54 18.80
N GLU A 177 -3.94 3.62 18.05
CA GLU A 177 -5.08 4.36 17.51
C GLU A 177 -5.63 3.64 16.27
N ILE A 178 -6.90 3.22 16.31
CA ILE A 178 -7.56 2.61 15.16
C ILE A 178 -8.02 3.72 14.22
N ILE A 179 -7.51 3.71 12.99
CA ILE A 179 -7.84 4.68 11.93
C ILE A 179 -9.05 4.21 11.12
N SER A 180 -9.08 2.92 10.77
CA SER A 180 -10.22 2.35 10.07
C SER A 180 -10.37 0.87 10.40
N TYR A 181 -11.61 0.40 10.40
CA TYR A 181 -11.95 -1.01 10.52
C TYR A 181 -13.10 -1.30 9.58
N GLY A 182 -12.83 -2.20 8.63
CA GLY A 182 -13.71 -2.48 7.50
C GLY A 182 -13.29 -1.72 6.23
N ALA A 183 -13.46 -2.38 5.09
CA ALA A 183 -13.26 -1.83 3.77
C ALA A 183 -14.39 -2.29 2.84
N PRO A 184 -14.90 -1.44 1.93
CA PRO A 184 -16.02 -1.81 1.05
C PRO A 184 -15.55 -2.65 -0.15
N VAL A 185 -14.75 -3.69 0.11
CA VAL A 185 -14.21 -4.63 -0.88
C VAL A 185 -14.34 -6.06 -0.39
N LEU A 186 -14.58 -6.99 -1.31
CA LEU A 186 -14.57 -8.42 -1.06
C LEU A 186 -13.63 -9.11 -2.08
N PRO A 187 -12.80 -10.09 -1.65
CA PRO A 187 -12.55 -10.49 -0.24
C PRO A 187 -11.73 -9.44 0.50
N GLY A 188 -11.68 -9.53 1.84
CA GLY A 188 -10.86 -8.64 2.69
C GLY A 188 -11.63 -7.49 3.33
N ALA A 189 -12.97 -7.57 3.39
CA ALA A 189 -13.83 -6.53 3.97
C ALA A 189 -13.43 -6.09 5.39
N MET A 190 -12.83 -6.98 6.18
CA MET A 190 -12.49 -6.73 7.58
C MET A 190 -11.01 -6.31 7.76
N LEU A 191 -10.50 -5.47 6.87
CA LEU A 191 -9.19 -4.85 7.04
C LEU A 191 -9.23 -3.82 8.17
N LEU A 192 -8.33 -3.95 9.15
CA LEU A 192 -8.12 -2.98 10.21
C LEU A 192 -6.78 -2.29 10.02
N LEU A 193 -6.77 -0.97 10.07
CA LEU A 193 -5.57 -0.15 10.08
C LEU A 193 -5.50 0.63 11.40
N SER A 194 -4.40 0.50 12.10
CA SER A 194 -4.10 1.25 13.31
C SER A 194 -2.65 1.69 13.35
N TYR A 195 -2.34 2.66 14.22
CA TYR A 195 -0.98 3.11 14.46
C TYR A 195 -0.66 3.08 15.94
N TYR A 196 0.45 2.41 16.28
CA TYR A 196 1.06 2.47 17.60
C TYR A 196 2.15 3.54 17.60
N LYS A 197 2.09 4.44 18.57
CA LYS A 197 3.10 5.49 18.74
C LYS A 197 4.20 5.03 19.69
N LYS A 198 5.42 4.89 19.16
CA LYS A 198 6.64 4.64 19.95
C LYS A 198 7.61 5.80 19.75
N ASN A 199 7.77 6.64 20.77
CA ASN A 199 8.49 7.91 20.67
C ASN A 199 7.88 8.77 19.54
N ASP A 200 8.69 9.22 18.56
CA ASP A 200 8.23 10.01 17.41
C ASP A 200 7.87 9.16 16.18
N LYS A 201 7.86 7.82 16.32
CA LYS A 201 7.58 6.90 15.22
C LYS A 201 6.17 6.35 15.33
N LEU A 202 5.44 6.37 14.20
CA LEU A 202 4.17 5.68 14.04
C LEU A 202 4.42 4.31 13.40
N ILE A 203 4.05 3.26 14.10
CA ILE A 203 4.20 1.86 13.69
C ILE A 203 2.81 1.36 13.31
N PRO A 204 2.54 1.06 12.01
CA PRO A 204 1.27 0.50 11.62
C PRO A 204 1.10 -0.92 12.16
N ILE A 205 -0.08 -1.18 12.71
CA ILE A 205 -0.57 -2.51 13.03
C ILE A 205 -1.77 -2.75 12.14
N ILE A 206 -1.68 -3.77 11.29
CA ILE A 206 -2.70 -4.08 10.29
C ILE A 206 -3.30 -5.44 10.64
N GLY A 207 -4.62 -5.46 10.81
CA GLY A 207 -5.39 -6.69 10.97
C GLY A 207 -6.07 -7.09 9.68
N GLN A 208 -5.99 -8.37 9.30
CA GLN A 208 -6.59 -8.91 8.09
C GLN A 208 -7.30 -10.23 8.36
N SER A 209 -8.51 -10.39 7.84
CA SER A 209 -9.23 -11.67 7.87
C SER A 209 -8.53 -12.72 7.00
N GLN A 210 -8.62 -13.98 7.39
CA GLN A 210 -8.10 -15.13 6.64
C GLN A 210 -9.14 -15.62 5.60
N GLU A 211 -9.72 -14.71 4.84
CA GLU A 211 -10.60 -15.13 3.75
C GLU A 211 -9.77 -15.78 2.63
N ARG A 212 -10.15 -17.00 2.24
CA ARG A 212 -9.49 -17.69 1.13
C ARG A 212 -9.83 -16.98 -0.18
N PHE A 213 -8.78 -16.64 -0.91
CA PHE A 213 -8.88 -16.22 -2.30
C PHE A 213 -9.18 -17.43 -3.19
#